data_4cab25222d584a1cc75e80a67cfd8c88
#
_entry.id   4cab25222d584a1cc75e80a67cfd8c88
#
_cell.length_a   1.000
_cell.length_b   1.000
_cell.length_c   1.000
_cell.angle_alpha   90.00
_cell.angle_beta   90.00
_cell.angle_gamma   90.00
#
_symmetry.space_group_name_H-M   'P 1'
#
loop_
_entity.id
_entity.type
_entity.pdbx_description
1 polymer ?
#
loop_
_entity_poly.entity_id
_entity_poly.type
_entity_poly.pdbx_seq_one_letter_code
_entity_poly.pdbx_strand_id
1 'polypeptide(L)'
;MLPTFLKPYHTDLSNLIRLGRKSDGGYVIDKRVIRKTKVIITCGLDDEWSFEKQFQEYNNNCKILAFDHTVNNKFWADRFLKDFISLLLLRKIKLYQILDVFKFLQYLTFFKGKNKHYLKKIVSVKTKQDNQITISEAIGDNKDCLLYTSDAADE
;
A
#
# COMPACT_ATOMS: atom_id res chain seq x y z
N MET A 1 28.02 -3.76 22.46
CA MET A 1 28.10 -4.45 21.14
C MET A 1 26.70 -4.87 20.74
N LEU A 2 26.26 -4.58 19.53
CA LEU A 2 24.95 -5.05 19.06
C LEU A 2 24.94 -6.58 18.89
N PRO A 3 23.87 -7.27 19.32
CA PRO A 3 23.69 -8.69 19.05
C PRO A 3 23.81 -9.00 17.57
N THR A 4 24.29 -10.19 17.23
CA THR A 4 24.59 -10.55 15.83
C THR A 4 23.36 -10.45 14.91
N PHE A 5 22.15 -10.74 15.43
CA PHE A 5 20.90 -10.65 14.67
C PHE A 5 20.41 -9.21 14.42
N LEU A 6 20.99 -8.22 15.14
CA LEU A 6 20.72 -6.79 14.94
C LEU A 6 21.78 -6.09 14.09
N LYS A 7 22.81 -6.81 13.66
CA LYS A 7 23.82 -6.22 12.78
C LYS A 7 23.20 -5.98 11.39
N PRO A 8 23.36 -4.78 10.82
CA PRO A 8 22.88 -4.51 9.49
C PRO A 8 23.60 -5.40 8.47
N TYR A 9 22.83 -5.93 7.52
CA TYR A 9 23.42 -6.61 6.37
C TYR A 9 24.13 -5.61 5.48
N HIS A 10 25.34 -5.94 5.04
CA HIS A 10 25.99 -5.16 4.00
C HIS A 10 25.25 -5.35 2.67
N THR A 11 24.69 -4.28 2.18
CA THR A 11 24.01 -4.25 0.89
C THR A 11 24.72 -3.26 -0.02
N ASP A 12 24.97 -3.66 -1.24
CA ASP A 12 25.48 -2.76 -2.27
C ASP A 12 24.44 -1.68 -2.56
N LEU A 13 24.80 -0.43 -2.34
CA LEU A 13 23.92 0.72 -2.54
C LEU A 13 23.42 0.85 -3.98
N SER A 14 24.16 0.33 -4.97
CA SER A 14 23.75 0.32 -6.38
C SER A 14 22.53 -0.55 -6.64
N ASN A 15 22.27 -1.52 -5.77
CA ASN A 15 21.11 -2.38 -5.84
C ASN A 15 19.88 -1.81 -5.13
N LEU A 16 20.04 -0.75 -4.35
CA LEU A 16 18.91 -0.14 -3.65
C LEU A 16 18.15 0.79 -4.57
N ILE A 17 16.83 0.76 -4.42
CA ILE A 17 15.92 1.69 -5.09
C ILE A 17 14.84 2.15 -4.10
N ARG A 18 14.47 3.41 -4.19
CA ARG A 18 13.33 3.93 -3.47
C ARG A 18 12.09 3.85 -4.34
N LEU A 19 11.04 3.22 -3.82
CA LEU A 19 9.71 3.13 -4.42
C LEU A 19 8.71 3.86 -3.53
N GLY A 20 7.64 4.37 -4.13
CA GLY A 20 6.60 5.12 -3.44
C GLY A 20 6.90 6.62 -3.34
N ARG A 21 6.16 7.32 -2.51
CA ARG A 21 6.28 8.77 -2.32
C ARG A 21 7.65 9.18 -1.79
N LYS A 22 8.05 10.43 -2.09
CA LYS A 22 9.33 10.98 -1.59
C LYS A 22 9.31 11.29 -0.10
N SER A 23 8.14 11.53 0.46
CA SER A 23 7.93 11.76 1.90
C SER A 23 7.51 10.47 2.58
N ASP A 24 6.31 10.45 3.11
CA ASP A 24 5.68 9.28 3.69
C ASP A 24 5.17 8.29 2.63
N GLY A 25 5.11 6.99 2.94
CA GLY A 25 4.70 5.93 2.01
C GLY A 25 5.75 5.54 0.96
N GLY A 26 7.02 5.93 1.15
CA GLY A 26 8.10 5.51 0.27
C GLY A 26 9.18 4.69 0.98
N TYR A 27 9.53 3.53 0.40
CA TYR A 27 10.42 2.55 0.99
C TYR A 27 11.64 2.26 0.10
N VAL A 28 12.77 2.04 0.75
CA VAL A 28 14.00 1.62 0.06
C VAL A 28 14.06 0.11 0.06
N ILE A 29 14.20 -0.47 -1.12
CA ILE A 29 14.20 -1.92 -1.32
C ILE A 29 15.33 -2.32 -2.27
N ASP A 30 15.86 -3.54 -2.09
CA ASP A 30 16.82 -4.13 -3.01
C ASP A 30 16.11 -4.64 -4.28
N LYS A 31 16.59 -4.24 -5.44
CA LYS A 31 16.07 -4.68 -6.76
C LYS A 31 16.02 -6.19 -6.92
N ARG A 32 16.93 -6.92 -6.24
CA ARG A 32 16.96 -8.39 -6.26
C ARG A 32 15.74 -8.98 -5.52
N VAL A 33 15.32 -8.33 -4.44
CA VAL A 33 14.10 -8.71 -3.71
C VAL A 33 12.88 -8.49 -4.60
N ILE A 34 12.78 -7.33 -5.25
CA ILE A 34 11.65 -7.03 -6.15
C ILE A 34 11.49 -8.13 -7.21
N ARG A 35 12.59 -8.54 -7.85
CA ARG A 35 12.56 -9.56 -8.92
C ARG A 35 12.14 -10.95 -8.43
N LYS A 36 12.44 -11.31 -7.19
CA LYS A 36 12.13 -12.62 -6.59
C LYS A 36 10.74 -12.66 -5.96
N THR A 37 10.16 -11.52 -5.61
CA THR A 37 8.88 -11.44 -4.93
C THR A 37 7.75 -11.84 -5.86
N LYS A 38 6.96 -12.82 -5.44
CA LYS A 38 5.77 -13.27 -6.16
C LYS A 38 4.49 -12.61 -5.66
N VAL A 39 4.48 -12.23 -4.38
CA VAL A 39 3.32 -11.62 -3.72
C VAL A 39 3.76 -10.48 -2.83
N ILE A 40 3.12 -9.33 -2.97
CA ILE A 40 3.19 -8.24 -1.99
C ILE A 40 1.94 -8.30 -1.12
N ILE A 41 2.14 -8.19 0.17
CA ILE A 41 1.07 -8.05 1.15
C ILE A 41 1.23 -6.69 1.80
N THR A 42 0.27 -5.81 1.56
CA THR A 42 0.21 -4.46 2.12
C THR A 42 -0.84 -4.41 3.22
N CYS A 43 -0.48 -3.92 4.39
CA CYS A 43 -1.42 -3.67 5.49
C CYS A 43 -1.49 -2.16 5.74
N GLY A 44 -2.70 -1.59 5.72
CA GLY A 44 -2.91 -0.16 5.85
C GLY A 44 -2.54 0.58 4.55
N LEU A 45 -3.35 0.46 3.52
CA LEU A 45 -3.09 1.08 2.23
C LEU A 45 -3.43 2.58 2.24
N ASP A 46 -4.45 2.95 3.03
CA ASP A 46 -5.07 4.27 3.00
C ASP A 46 -5.40 4.73 1.56
N ASP A 47 -5.13 5.96 1.22
CA ASP A 47 -5.34 6.50 -0.12
C ASP A 47 -4.04 6.58 -0.96
N GLU A 48 -3.02 5.81 -0.58
CA GLU A 48 -1.69 5.86 -1.19
C GLU A 48 -1.19 4.46 -1.60
N TRP A 49 -1.06 4.22 -2.90
CA TRP A 49 -0.61 2.95 -3.49
C TRP A 49 0.52 3.14 -4.51
N SER A 50 1.26 4.24 -4.38
CA SER A 50 2.37 4.53 -5.31
C SER A 50 3.50 3.52 -5.18
N PHE A 51 3.70 2.94 -3.99
CA PHE A 51 4.68 1.89 -3.78
C PHE A 51 4.31 0.62 -4.58
N GLU A 52 3.08 0.13 -4.44
CA GLU A 52 2.58 -1.04 -5.17
C GLU A 52 2.63 -0.82 -6.68
N LYS A 53 2.23 0.36 -7.13
CA LYS A 53 2.27 0.73 -8.54
C LYS A 53 3.68 0.68 -9.09
N GLN A 54 4.62 1.34 -8.44
CA GLN A 54 6.01 1.35 -8.86
C GLN A 54 6.67 -0.02 -8.73
N PHE A 55 6.35 -0.77 -7.66
CA PHE A 55 6.85 -2.14 -7.52
C PHE A 55 6.40 -3.01 -8.70
N GLN A 56 5.15 -2.88 -9.13
CA GLN A 56 4.62 -3.64 -10.26
C GLN A 56 5.25 -3.22 -11.60
N GLU A 57 5.68 -1.97 -11.75
CA GLU A 57 6.45 -1.54 -12.93
C GLU A 57 7.79 -2.30 -13.04
N TYR A 58 8.39 -2.68 -11.93
CA TYR A 58 9.61 -3.50 -11.88
C TYR A 58 9.35 -5.01 -11.95
N ASN A 59 8.16 -5.47 -11.51
CA ASN A 59 7.78 -6.88 -11.50
C ASN A 59 6.29 -7.04 -11.81
N ASN A 60 5.96 -7.07 -13.09
CA ASN A 60 4.59 -7.18 -13.61
C ASN A 60 3.86 -8.47 -13.21
N ASN A 61 4.59 -9.52 -12.86
CA ASN A 61 4.02 -10.81 -12.48
C ASN A 61 3.70 -10.89 -10.98
N CYS A 62 4.10 -9.89 -10.21
CA CYS A 62 3.84 -9.86 -8.78
C CYS A 62 2.35 -9.68 -8.50
N LYS A 63 1.80 -10.51 -7.61
CA LYS A 63 0.45 -10.38 -7.09
C LYS A 63 0.44 -9.37 -5.94
N ILE A 64 -0.54 -8.49 -5.92
CA ILE A 64 -0.72 -7.50 -4.85
C ILE A 64 -1.96 -7.87 -4.05
N LEU A 65 -1.78 -8.04 -2.73
CA LEU A 65 -2.84 -8.25 -1.75
C LEU A 65 -2.81 -7.09 -0.77
N ALA A 66 -3.74 -6.15 -0.94
CA ALA A 66 -3.85 -5.01 -0.04
C ALA A 66 -4.99 -5.22 0.97
N PHE A 67 -4.66 -5.13 2.25
CA PHE A 67 -5.59 -5.26 3.36
C PHE A 67 -5.79 -3.90 4.01
N ASP A 68 -7.02 -3.41 3.96
CA ASP A 68 -7.42 -2.17 4.61
C ASP A 68 -8.92 -2.18 4.88
N HIS A 69 -9.33 -1.76 6.06
CA HIS A 69 -10.74 -1.69 6.43
C HIS A 69 -11.29 -0.27 6.35
N THR A 70 -10.42 0.73 6.34
CA THR A 70 -10.78 2.15 6.41
C THR A 70 -11.23 2.68 5.07
N VAL A 71 -10.57 2.25 3.99
CA VAL A 71 -10.87 2.69 2.63
C VAL A 71 -12.07 1.93 2.06
N ASN A 72 -13.25 2.43 2.35
CA ASN A 72 -14.53 1.87 1.90
C ASN A 72 -15.30 2.86 1.01
N ASN A 73 -16.46 2.45 0.54
CA ASN A 73 -17.29 3.31 -0.32
C ASN A 73 -17.70 4.62 0.37
N LYS A 74 -17.89 4.61 1.70
CA LYS A 74 -18.19 5.80 2.48
C LYS A 74 -17.00 6.76 2.50
N PHE A 75 -15.79 6.25 2.75
CA PHE A 75 -14.55 7.03 2.69
C PHE A 75 -14.43 7.80 1.36
N TRP A 76 -14.63 7.11 0.24
CA TRP A 76 -14.57 7.73 -1.08
C TRP A 76 -15.69 8.73 -1.33
N ALA A 77 -16.91 8.43 -0.87
CA ALA A 77 -18.05 9.34 -1.00
C ALA A 77 -17.84 10.63 -0.18
N ASP A 78 -17.40 10.50 1.08
CA ASP A 78 -17.14 11.64 1.96
C ASP A 78 -15.99 12.50 1.41
N ARG A 79 -14.95 11.88 0.88
CA ARG A 79 -13.84 12.59 0.26
C ARG A 79 -14.27 13.34 -1.01
N PHE A 80 -14.96 12.65 -1.90
CA PHE A 80 -15.51 13.26 -3.13
C PHE A 80 -16.43 14.44 -2.81
N LEU A 81 -17.34 14.26 -1.83
CA LEU A 81 -18.27 15.33 -1.43
C LEU A 81 -17.54 16.53 -0.86
N LYS A 82 -16.52 16.30 -0.02
CA LYS A 82 -15.68 17.37 0.55
C LYS A 82 -14.93 18.15 -0.52
N ASP A 83 -14.35 17.45 -1.49
CA ASP A 83 -13.60 18.07 -2.58
C ASP A 83 -14.53 18.81 -3.54
N PHE A 84 -15.70 18.24 -3.83
CA PHE A 84 -16.72 18.86 -4.66
C PHE A 84 -17.30 20.14 -4.02
N ILE A 85 -17.62 20.12 -2.71
CA ILE A 85 -18.06 21.31 -1.97
C ILE A 85 -16.97 22.38 -1.96
N SER A 86 -15.71 21.99 -1.78
CA SER A 86 -14.58 22.91 -1.82
C SER A 86 -14.44 23.58 -3.18
N LEU A 87 -14.72 22.86 -4.25
CA LEU A 87 -14.74 23.37 -5.62
C LEU A 87 -15.87 24.38 -5.83
N LEU A 88 -17.08 24.06 -5.37
CA LEU A 88 -18.27 24.92 -5.51
C LEU A 88 -18.14 26.24 -4.74
N LEU A 89 -17.52 26.21 -3.56
CA LEU A 89 -17.36 27.37 -2.70
C LEU A 89 -16.22 28.31 -3.12
N LEU A 90 -15.60 28.10 -4.30
CA LEU A 90 -14.51 28.90 -4.85
C LEU A 90 -13.39 29.20 -3.83
N ARG A 91 -13.26 28.36 -2.82
CA ARG A 91 -12.11 28.42 -1.92
C ARG A 91 -10.87 28.18 -2.77
N LYS A 92 -9.77 28.88 -2.47
CA LYS A 92 -8.49 28.77 -3.19
C LYS A 92 -8.11 27.30 -3.38
N ILE A 93 -8.55 26.72 -4.49
CA ILE A 93 -8.36 25.32 -4.83
C ILE A 93 -6.91 25.18 -5.24
N LYS A 94 -6.18 24.41 -4.50
CA LYS A 94 -4.84 24.01 -4.92
C LYS A 94 -4.96 22.95 -6.02
N LEU A 95 -4.13 23.03 -7.02
CA LEU A 95 -4.15 22.14 -8.21
C LEU A 95 -4.21 20.65 -7.84
N TYR A 96 -3.61 20.25 -6.72
CA TYR A 96 -3.63 18.88 -6.24
C TYR A 96 -5.02 18.40 -5.80
N GLN A 97 -5.93 19.30 -5.35
CA GLN A 97 -7.31 18.91 -4.95
C GLN A 97 -8.16 18.52 -6.16
N ILE A 98 -7.89 19.12 -7.31
CA ILE A 98 -8.53 18.71 -8.58
C ILE A 98 -8.04 17.30 -8.96
N LEU A 99 -6.76 17.01 -8.74
CA LEU A 99 -6.19 15.69 -9.01
C LEU A 99 -6.73 14.62 -8.06
N ASP A 100 -7.07 14.98 -6.82
CA ASP A 100 -7.64 14.06 -5.84
C ASP A 100 -9.05 13.58 -6.22
N VAL A 101 -9.84 14.37 -6.95
CA VAL A 101 -11.14 13.91 -7.51
C VAL A 101 -10.94 12.69 -8.41
N PHE A 102 -9.85 12.65 -9.16
CA PHE A 102 -9.53 11.51 -10.04
C PHE A 102 -8.91 10.34 -9.31
N LYS A 103 -8.52 10.49 -8.05
CA LYS A 103 -7.84 9.46 -7.28
C LYS A 103 -8.70 8.21 -7.09
N PHE A 104 -10.00 8.39 -6.88
CA PHE A 104 -10.95 7.27 -6.81
C PHE A 104 -11.00 6.46 -8.12
N LEU A 105 -11.01 7.12 -9.26
CA LEU A 105 -10.98 6.43 -10.56
C LEU A 105 -9.65 5.68 -10.75
N GLN A 106 -8.54 6.28 -10.34
CA GLN A 106 -7.24 5.61 -10.37
C GLN A 106 -7.21 4.39 -9.45
N TYR A 107 -7.78 4.50 -8.23
CA TYR A 107 -7.93 3.37 -7.31
C TYR A 107 -8.71 2.23 -7.95
N LEU A 108 -9.88 2.51 -8.50
CA LEU A 108 -10.70 1.49 -9.15
C LEU A 108 -9.99 0.84 -10.34
N THR A 109 -9.31 1.63 -11.18
CA THR A 109 -8.59 1.09 -12.34
C THR A 109 -7.39 0.27 -11.91
N PHE A 110 -6.67 0.70 -10.87
CA PHE A 110 -5.52 -0.04 -10.37
C PHE A 110 -5.91 -1.41 -9.80
N PHE A 111 -6.92 -1.47 -8.92
CA PHE A 111 -7.33 -2.72 -8.26
C PHE A 111 -8.27 -3.61 -9.10
N LYS A 112 -8.77 -3.16 -10.24
CA LYS A 112 -9.43 -4.03 -11.24
C LYS A 112 -8.46 -4.85 -12.09
N GLY A 113 -7.17 -4.57 -12.01
CA GLY A 113 -6.15 -5.29 -12.77
C GLY A 113 -5.99 -6.74 -12.31
N LYS A 114 -5.54 -7.58 -13.26
CA LYS A 114 -5.37 -9.02 -13.11
C LYS A 114 -4.42 -9.35 -12.01
N ASN A 115 -4.16 -9.60 -11.07
CA ASN A 115 -3.18 -9.87 -9.99
C ASN A 115 -3.23 -8.83 -8.86
N LYS A 116 -4.30 -8.05 -8.77
CA LYS A 116 -4.43 -7.05 -7.72
C LYS A 116 -5.73 -7.29 -6.96
N HIS A 117 -5.62 -7.45 -5.66
CA HIS A 117 -6.77 -7.72 -4.81
C HIS A 117 -6.75 -6.76 -3.63
N TYR A 118 -7.82 -6.01 -3.52
CA TYR A 118 -8.09 -5.19 -2.35
C TYR A 118 -9.06 -5.93 -1.42
N LEU A 119 -8.68 -6.10 -0.17
CA LEU A 119 -9.42 -6.85 0.82
C LEU A 119 -9.79 -5.94 1.99
N LYS A 120 -11.07 -5.71 2.21
CA LYS A 120 -11.60 -4.90 3.33
C LYS A 120 -11.51 -5.68 4.65
N LYS A 121 -10.30 -5.98 5.09
CA LYS A 121 -10.05 -6.75 6.31
C LYS A 121 -9.01 -6.08 7.17
N ILE A 122 -9.17 -6.21 8.46
CA ILE A 122 -8.19 -5.81 9.47
C ILE A 122 -7.20 -6.95 9.64
N VAL A 123 -5.90 -6.67 9.54
CA VAL A 123 -4.88 -7.65 9.88
C VAL A 123 -4.67 -7.63 11.39
N SER A 124 -4.96 -8.75 12.05
CA SER A 124 -4.90 -8.90 13.50
C SER A 124 -3.98 -10.03 13.91
N VAL A 125 -3.41 -9.94 15.12
CA VAL A 125 -2.51 -10.97 15.65
C VAL A 125 -3.28 -12.11 16.34
N LYS A 126 -4.46 -11.88 16.89
CA LYS A 126 -5.06 -12.81 17.86
C LYS A 126 -6.54 -13.18 17.70
N THR A 127 -7.37 -12.45 16.97
CA THR A 127 -8.83 -12.68 17.08
C THR A 127 -9.53 -12.76 15.75
N LYS A 128 -10.40 -13.76 15.61
CA LYS A 128 -11.27 -13.93 14.46
C LYS A 128 -12.61 -13.23 14.72
N GLN A 129 -12.71 -12.01 14.22
CA GLN A 129 -14.01 -11.46 13.82
C GLN A 129 -14.14 -11.64 12.31
N ASP A 130 -15.36 -11.62 11.78
CA ASP A 130 -15.63 -11.86 10.35
C ASP A 130 -14.88 -10.92 9.41
N ASN A 131 -14.53 -9.73 9.89
CA ASN A 131 -13.77 -8.71 9.15
C ASN A 131 -12.26 -8.73 9.43
N GLN A 132 -11.75 -9.72 10.15
CA GLN A 132 -10.34 -9.83 10.53
C GLN A 132 -9.67 -11.02 9.80
N ILE A 133 -8.38 -10.87 9.58
CA ILE A 133 -7.51 -11.91 9.04
C ILE A 133 -6.18 -11.88 9.81
N THR A 134 -5.62 -13.03 10.09
CA THR A 134 -4.29 -13.10 10.69
C THR A 134 -3.21 -12.92 9.64
N ILE A 135 -2.02 -12.47 10.07
CA ILE A 135 -0.85 -12.36 9.17
C ILE A 135 -0.55 -13.71 8.51
N SER A 136 -0.63 -14.81 9.27
CA SER A 136 -0.38 -16.15 8.73
C SER A 136 -1.39 -16.53 7.64
N GLU A 137 -2.67 -16.19 7.82
CA GLU A 137 -3.71 -16.42 6.81
C GLU A 137 -3.51 -15.51 5.58
N ALA A 138 -3.07 -14.26 5.78
CA ALA A 138 -2.79 -13.33 4.69
C ALA A 138 -1.61 -13.80 3.84
N ILE A 139 -0.57 -14.34 4.47
CA ILE A 139 0.58 -14.93 3.78
C ILE A 139 0.17 -16.24 3.10
N GLY A 140 -0.66 -17.08 3.74
CA GLY A 140 -1.02 -18.39 3.23
C GLY A 140 0.23 -19.21 2.88
N ASP A 141 0.19 -19.90 1.74
CA ASP A 141 1.29 -20.74 1.25
C ASP A 141 2.34 -19.97 0.43
N ASN A 142 2.29 -18.63 0.43
CA ASN A 142 3.18 -17.81 -0.39
C ASN A 142 4.57 -17.68 0.25
N LYS A 143 5.51 -18.53 -0.13
CA LYS A 143 6.89 -18.52 0.39
C LYS A 143 7.71 -17.30 -0.05
N ASP A 144 7.42 -16.75 -1.24
CA ASP A 144 8.13 -15.61 -1.83
C ASP A 144 7.30 -14.33 -1.70
N CYS A 145 6.82 -14.02 -0.49
CA CYS A 145 6.05 -12.82 -0.23
C CYS A 145 6.89 -11.72 0.43
N LEU A 146 6.56 -10.49 0.09
CA LEU A 146 7.00 -9.29 0.78
C LEU A 146 5.82 -8.74 1.57
N LEU A 147 5.95 -8.73 2.90
CA LEU A 147 4.99 -8.10 3.80
C LEU A 147 5.51 -6.72 4.19
N TYR A 148 4.69 -5.70 4.06
CA TYR A 148 4.96 -4.40 4.63
C TYR A 148 3.68 -3.75 5.17
N THR A 149 3.85 -2.85 6.14
CA THR A 149 2.77 -2.06 6.71
C THR A 149 3.06 -0.59 6.43
N SER A 150 2.09 0.15 5.90
CA SER A 150 2.09 1.60 5.92
C SER A 150 1.28 2.07 7.12
N ASP A 151 1.73 3.09 7.79
CA ASP A 151 1.00 3.83 8.83
C ASP A 151 0.54 3.06 10.09
N ALA A 152 1.22 1.99 10.46
CA ALA A 152 0.95 1.29 11.72
C ALA A 152 1.54 1.99 12.97
N ALA A 153 2.05 3.21 12.84
CA ALA A 153 2.82 3.88 13.89
C ALA A 153 2.06 4.99 14.64
N ASP A 154 0.82 5.33 14.25
CA ASP A 154 0.10 6.49 14.78
C ASP A 154 -1.15 6.14 15.60
N GLU A 155 -1.28 4.89 16.12
CA GLU A 155 -2.30 4.52 17.12
C GLU A 155 -1.68 4.02 18.43
#